data_f573fb4fc79fbee73a490b571f2a1e0b
#
_entry.id   f573fb4fc79fbee73a490b571f2a1e0b
#
_cell.length_a   1.000
_cell.length_b   1.000
_cell.length_c   1.000
_cell.angle_alpha   90.00
_cell.angle_beta   90.00
_cell.angle_gamma   90.00
#
_symmetry.space_group_name_H-M   'P 1'
#
loop_
_entity.id
_entity.type
_entity.pdbx_description
1 polymer ?
#
loop_
_entity_poly.entity_id
_entity_poly.type
_entity_poly.pdbx_seq_one_letter_code
_entity_poly.pdbx_strand_id
1 'polypeptide(L)'
;MKKLVLALSAVAAFSAPALAADMAAKAPMRAAPIAYAQSWTGFYIFGGGGGGLWAADSNVVTFPGAPVSLTRDQRLGGSGWFGTVGVGYDWQFGGSWVAGVFADGQFGEIRGSLSDPDFFTEGREKLRTSYAAGVRLGYLVAPNVLSYVNGGYSGSEWSGVGLSTLAPGGGPVLATTPSFNRNGWFIGGGVENNLNIFGISAPGWFMKTEYRSAFYERITLPESFVGGGLTGTAVTFKPWVQ
;
A
#
# COMPACT_ATOMS: atom_id res chain seq x y z
N MET A 1 -2.57 -37.46 -3.70
CA MET A 1 -3.88 -37.95 -4.18
C MET A 1 -4.89 -38.22 -3.05
N LYS A 2 -4.52 -38.69 -1.86
CA LYS A 2 -5.49 -38.93 -0.75
C LYS A 2 -6.16 -37.67 -0.18
N LYS A 3 -5.54 -36.50 -0.28
CA LYS A 3 -6.08 -35.22 0.24
C LYS A 3 -7.12 -34.57 -0.72
N LEU A 4 -7.08 -34.91 -1.99
CA LEU A 4 -8.06 -34.42 -2.98
C LEU A 4 -9.39 -35.17 -2.91
N VAL A 5 -9.37 -36.42 -2.52
CA VAL A 5 -10.55 -37.25 -2.38
C VAL A 5 -11.38 -36.84 -1.16
N LEU A 6 -10.75 -36.36 -0.08
CA LEU A 6 -11.45 -35.88 1.10
C LEU A 6 -12.15 -34.52 0.88
N ALA A 7 -11.62 -33.67 -0.02
CA ALA A 7 -12.24 -32.39 -0.35
C ALA A 7 -13.48 -32.55 -1.26
N LEU A 8 -13.49 -33.53 -2.15
CA LEU A 8 -14.66 -33.82 -3.00
C LEU A 8 -15.80 -34.51 -2.24
N SER A 9 -15.48 -35.30 -1.20
CA SER A 9 -16.52 -35.96 -0.39
C SER A 9 -17.28 -35.02 0.53
N ALA A 10 -16.70 -33.86 0.91
CA ALA A 10 -17.38 -32.86 1.72
C ALA A 10 -18.42 -32.04 0.94
N VAL A 11 -18.28 -31.90 -0.38
CA VAL A 11 -19.23 -31.15 -1.23
C VAL A 11 -20.46 -31.99 -1.59
N ALA A 12 -20.35 -33.31 -1.63
CA ALA A 12 -21.45 -34.22 -1.94
C ALA A 12 -22.48 -34.40 -0.80
N ALA A 13 -22.14 -34.00 0.44
CA ALA A 13 -23.01 -34.17 1.59
C ALA A 13 -24.12 -33.08 1.73
N PHE A 14 -24.12 -32.04 0.90
CA PHE A 14 -25.09 -30.94 0.96
C PHE A 14 -26.22 -31.02 -0.06
N SER A 15 -26.35 -32.11 -0.83
CA SER A 15 -27.41 -32.34 -1.80
C SER A 15 -28.48 -33.30 -1.28
N ALA A 16 -29.00 -33.10 -0.08
CA ALA A 16 -30.21 -33.81 0.36
C ALA A 16 -31.47 -33.10 -0.19
N PRO A 17 -32.38 -33.81 -0.87
CA PRO A 17 -33.64 -33.20 -1.30
C PRO A 17 -34.46 -32.81 -0.07
N ALA A 18 -34.86 -31.54 0.04
CA ALA A 18 -35.82 -31.09 1.01
C ALA A 18 -37.17 -31.69 0.72
N LEU A 19 -37.68 -32.60 1.55
CA LEU A 19 -39.05 -33.04 1.53
C LEU A 19 -39.94 -31.85 1.94
N ALA A 20 -40.79 -31.42 1.03
CA ALA A 20 -41.76 -30.36 1.26
C ALA A 20 -42.76 -30.83 2.32
N ALA A 21 -42.67 -30.23 3.50
CA ALA A 21 -43.75 -30.35 4.50
C ALA A 21 -44.89 -29.42 4.12
N ASP A 22 -46.10 -29.95 4.25
CA ASP A 22 -47.38 -29.33 3.94
C ASP A 22 -47.54 -27.94 4.54
N MET A 23 -47.82 -26.96 3.71
CA MET A 23 -47.83 -25.54 4.07
C MET A 23 -49.13 -25.19 4.78
N ALA A 24 -49.04 -24.93 6.07
CA ALA A 24 -50.10 -24.25 6.81
C ALA A 24 -50.38 -22.86 6.24
N ALA A 25 -51.62 -22.45 6.24
CA ALA A 25 -52.17 -21.25 5.62
C ALA A 25 -51.29 -20.01 5.78
N LYS A 26 -51.03 -19.40 4.64
CA LYS A 26 -50.20 -18.19 4.43
C LYS A 26 -50.63 -17.07 5.38
N ALA A 27 -49.85 -16.83 6.43
CA ALA A 27 -49.96 -15.61 7.19
C ALA A 27 -49.70 -14.41 6.26
N PRO A 28 -50.39 -13.27 6.42
CA PRO A 28 -50.17 -12.11 5.57
C PRO A 28 -48.67 -11.71 5.67
N MET A 29 -47.96 -11.80 4.53
CA MET A 29 -46.61 -11.36 4.44
C MET A 29 -46.55 -9.89 4.86
N ARG A 30 -46.03 -9.62 6.04
CA ARG A 30 -45.63 -8.28 6.42
C ARG A 30 -44.66 -7.83 5.33
N ALA A 31 -44.99 -6.75 4.61
CA ALA A 31 -44.11 -6.19 3.61
C ALA A 31 -42.73 -6.04 4.27
N ALA A 32 -41.71 -6.67 3.68
CA ALA A 32 -40.37 -6.52 4.16
C ALA A 32 -40.07 -5.00 4.26
N PRO A 33 -39.50 -4.51 5.35
CA PRO A 33 -39.11 -3.11 5.45
C PRO A 33 -38.29 -2.80 4.20
N ILE A 34 -38.66 -1.73 3.50
CA ILE A 34 -37.89 -1.22 2.34
C ILE A 34 -36.51 -1.00 2.85
N ALA A 35 -35.59 -1.90 2.49
CA ALA A 35 -34.17 -1.69 2.75
C ALA A 35 -33.78 -0.47 1.91
N TYR A 36 -33.59 0.66 2.56
CA TYR A 36 -33.03 1.83 1.91
C TYR A 36 -31.69 1.39 1.32
N ALA A 37 -31.57 1.40 0.00
CA ALA A 37 -30.32 1.17 -0.67
C ALA A 37 -29.33 2.23 -0.15
N GLN A 38 -28.32 1.80 0.56
CA GLN A 38 -27.33 2.71 1.14
C GLN A 38 -26.64 3.44 -0.01
N SER A 39 -26.73 4.76 -0.02
CA SER A 39 -26.02 5.58 -1.01
C SER A 39 -24.52 5.62 -0.69
N TRP A 40 -23.71 5.41 -1.69
CA TRP A 40 -22.26 5.60 -1.62
C TRP A 40 -21.86 7.06 -1.84
N THR A 41 -22.79 7.96 -2.09
CA THR A 41 -22.51 9.39 -2.27
C THR A 41 -22.33 10.05 -0.93
N GLY A 42 -21.19 10.70 -0.74
CA GLY A 42 -20.91 11.47 0.46
C GLY A 42 -19.43 11.55 0.83
N PHE A 43 -19.17 12.33 1.86
CA PHE A 43 -17.86 12.40 2.50
C PHE A 43 -17.62 11.16 3.36
N TYR A 44 -16.38 10.71 3.37
CA TYR A 44 -15.94 9.65 4.26
C TYR A 44 -14.55 9.96 4.82
N ILE A 45 -14.28 9.39 5.98
CA ILE A 45 -12.97 9.35 6.62
C ILE A 45 -12.60 7.90 6.85
N PHE A 46 -11.33 7.58 6.81
CA PHE A 46 -10.86 6.24 7.11
C PHE A 46 -9.54 6.27 7.88
N GLY A 47 -9.31 5.20 8.62
CA GLY A 47 -8.05 4.92 9.27
C GLY A 47 -7.78 3.43 9.24
N GLY A 48 -6.53 3.07 9.23
CA GLY A 48 -6.15 1.67 9.14
C GLY A 48 -4.66 1.44 9.31
N GLY A 49 -4.21 0.25 8.99
CA GLY A 49 -2.81 -0.11 8.98
C GLY A 49 -2.53 -1.21 7.97
N GLY A 50 -1.30 -1.32 7.57
CA GLY A 50 -0.88 -2.30 6.57
C GLY A 50 0.60 -2.63 6.65
N GLY A 51 0.99 -3.66 5.92
CA GLY A 51 2.38 -3.96 5.62
C GLY A 51 2.78 -3.30 4.31
N GLY A 52 3.99 -2.75 4.25
CA GLY A 52 4.53 -2.16 3.04
C GLY A 52 5.91 -2.70 2.71
N LEU A 53 6.24 -2.66 1.45
CA LEU A 53 7.56 -2.96 0.91
C LEU A 53 8.01 -1.79 0.07
N TRP A 54 9.30 -1.54 0.05
CA TRP A 54 9.90 -0.73 -1.00
C TRP A 54 11.02 -1.49 -1.70
N ALA A 55 11.23 -1.19 -2.96
CA ALA A 55 12.42 -1.60 -3.68
C ALA A 55 12.95 -0.39 -4.45
N ALA A 56 14.26 -0.36 -4.67
CA ALA A 56 14.91 0.71 -5.42
C ALA A 56 16.04 0.15 -6.28
N ASP A 57 16.10 0.65 -7.51
CA ASP A 57 17.29 0.48 -8.33
C ASP A 57 18.31 1.53 -7.93
N SER A 58 19.52 1.09 -7.62
CA SER A 58 20.60 1.92 -7.05
C SER A 58 21.94 1.58 -7.70
N ASN A 59 22.78 2.59 -7.89
CA ASN A 59 24.20 2.44 -8.19
C ASN A 59 24.99 3.62 -7.60
N VAL A 60 26.28 3.46 -7.49
CA VAL A 60 27.21 4.54 -7.07
C VAL A 60 27.77 5.22 -8.30
N VAL A 61 27.79 6.55 -8.26
CA VAL A 61 28.28 7.40 -9.34
C VAL A 61 29.26 8.44 -8.81
N THR A 62 30.10 8.99 -9.69
CA THR A 62 30.95 10.14 -9.34
C THR A 62 30.14 11.39 -9.04
N PHE A 63 30.59 12.19 -8.04
CA PHE A 63 29.98 13.47 -7.66
C PHE A 63 31.02 14.37 -6.98
N PRO A 64 31.07 15.71 -7.26
CA PRO A 64 30.26 16.46 -8.21
C PRO A 64 30.72 16.30 -9.66
N GLY A 65 29.86 16.68 -10.59
CA GLY A 65 30.11 16.68 -12.03
C GLY A 65 29.22 15.75 -12.80
N ALA A 66 29.61 15.38 -14.01
CA ALA A 66 28.86 14.42 -14.82
C ALA A 66 28.92 13.03 -14.14
N PRO A 67 27.77 12.39 -13.88
CA PRO A 67 27.75 11.12 -13.16
C PRO A 67 28.33 10.00 -14.05
N VAL A 68 29.39 9.37 -13.59
CA VAL A 68 29.95 8.15 -14.17
C VAL A 68 29.67 7.00 -13.21
N SER A 69 29.09 5.91 -13.68
CA SER A 69 28.80 4.73 -12.85
C SER A 69 30.09 4.06 -12.39
N LEU A 70 30.26 3.94 -11.08
CA LEU A 70 31.39 3.26 -10.43
C LEU A 70 31.04 1.80 -10.12
N THR A 71 29.77 1.51 -9.89
CA THR A 71 29.28 0.18 -9.54
C THR A 71 28.22 -0.29 -10.54
N ARG A 72 27.91 -1.59 -10.50
CA ARG A 72 26.76 -2.16 -11.22
C ARG A 72 25.47 -1.73 -10.52
N ASP A 73 24.38 -1.76 -11.30
CA ASP A 73 23.05 -1.57 -10.75
C ASP A 73 22.73 -2.67 -9.73
N GLN A 74 22.26 -2.25 -8.57
CA GLN A 74 21.83 -3.08 -7.46
C GLN A 74 20.34 -2.86 -7.26
N ARG A 75 19.65 -3.88 -6.76
CA ARG A 75 18.27 -3.77 -6.31
C ARG A 75 18.23 -3.88 -4.80
N LEU A 76 17.92 -2.78 -4.17
CA LEU A 76 17.78 -2.66 -2.72
C LEU A 76 16.30 -2.75 -2.35
N GLY A 77 16.01 -3.09 -1.10
CA GLY A 77 14.64 -3.20 -0.65
C GLY A 77 14.49 -3.19 0.86
N GLY A 78 13.26 -2.97 1.27
CA GLY A 78 12.88 -2.97 2.68
C GLY A 78 11.42 -3.31 2.88
N SER A 79 11.07 -3.60 4.13
CA SER A 79 9.71 -3.91 4.55
C SER A 79 9.40 -3.34 5.91
N GLY A 80 8.13 -3.17 6.20
CA GLY A 80 7.69 -2.68 7.51
C GLY A 80 6.18 -2.49 7.56
N TRP A 81 5.73 -1.94 8.68
CA TRP A 81 4.33 -1.62 8.92
C TRP A 81 4.10 -0.12 8.88
N PHE A 82 2.89 0.26 8.49
CA PHE A 82 2.45 1.66 8.50
C PHE A 82 1.01 1.76 9.01
N GLY A 83 0.69 2.92 9.62
CA GLY A 83 -0.66 3.38 9.83
C GLY A 83 -1.08 4.33 8.72
N THR A 84 -2.36 4.39 8.40
CA THR A 84 -2.91 5.31 7.40
C THR A 84 -4.13 6.02 7.94
N VAL A 85 -4.29 7.29 7.53
CA VAL A 85 -5.51 8.06 7.73
C VAL A 85 -5.83 8.81 6.43
N GLY A 86 -7.10 8.98 6.13
CA GLY A 86 -7.49 9.68 4.93
C GLY A 86 -8.93 10.13 4.93
N VAL A 87 -9.23 10.92 3.92
CA VAL A 87 -10.56 11.50 3.67
C VAL A 87 -10.88 11.38 2.19
N GLY A 88 -12.14 11.35 1.85
CA GLY A 88 -12.56 11.38 0.46
C GLY A 88 -14.02 11.77 0.31
N TYR A 89 -14.42 11.91 -0.93
CA TYR A 89 -15.78 12.14 -1.35
C TYR A 89 -16.10 11.25 -2.54
N ASP A 90 -17.17 10.53 -2.44
CA ASP A 90 -17.69 9.68 -3.51
C ASP A 90 -18.97 10.21 -4.10
N TRP A 91 -19.19 9.87 -5.33
CA TRP A 91 -20.39 10.12 -6.08
C TRP A 91 -20.85 8.86 -6.80
N GLN A 92 -22.01 8.33 -6.40
CA GLN A 92 -22.63 7.19 -7.05
C GLN A 92 -23.53 7.64 -8.19
N PHE A 93 -23.38 7.02 -9.35
CA PHE A 93 -24.16 7.31 -10.57
C PHE A 93 -24.50 6.02 -11.30
N GLY A 94 -25.53 6.09 -12.15
CA GLY A 94 -25.95 4.94 -12.96
C GLY A 94 -26.31 3.68 -12.12
N GLY A 95 -26.66 3.89 -10.86
CA GLY A 95 -27.06 2.81 -9.93
C GLY A 95 -25.88 2.05 -9.31
N SER A 96 -24.91 1.61 -10.10
CA SER A 96 -23.82 0.73 -9.62
C SER A 96 -22.41 1.31 -9.75
N TRP A 97 -22.23 2.46 -10.38
CA TRP A 97 -20.93 3.09 -10.53
C TRP A 97 -20.68 4.12 -9.43
N VAL A 98 -19.46 4.15 -8.95
CA VAL A 98 -18.99 5.12 -7.94
C VAL A 98 -17.70 5.75 -8.45
N ALA A 99 -17.67 7.07 -8.55
CA ALA A 99 -16.46 7.83 -8.79
C ALA A 99 -16.15 8.66 -7.55
N GLY A 100 -14.89 8.85 -7.22
CA GLY A 100 -14.51 9.62 -6.05
C GLY A 100 -13.15 10.24 -6.13
N VAL A 101 -12.91 11.15 -5.20
CA VAL A 101 -11.62 11.78 -4.95
C VAL A 101 -11.22 11.50 -3.52
N PHE A 102 -9.93 11.36 -3.27
CA PHE A 102 -9.44 11.10 -1.91
C PHE A 102 -8.04 11.66 -1.70
N ALA A 103 -7.70 11.83 -0.43
CA ALA A 103 -6.34 12.08 0.01
C ALA A 103 -6.07 11.28 1.27
N ASP A 104 -4.86 10.76 1.39
CA ASP A 104 -4.41 10.02 2.57
C ASP A 104 -2.95 10.29 2.92
N GLY A 105 -2.61 10.03 4.17
CA GLY A 105 -1.27 9.99 4.69
C GLY A 105 -0.99 8.64 5.33
N GLN A 106 0.21 8.13 5.10
CA GLN A 106 0.72 6.89 5.68
C GLN A 106 1.93 7.23 6.53
N PHE A 107 1.97 6.71 7.73
CA PHE A 107 2.98 6.99 8.74
C PHE A 107 3.52 5.66 9.27
N GLY A 108 4.83 5.49 9.24
CA GLY A 108 5.44 4.27 9.71
C GLY A 108 6.93 4.24 9.44
N GLU A 109 7.54 3.09 9.65
CA GLU A 109 8.93 2.88 9.34
C GLU A 109 9.08 1.61 8.49
N ILE A 110 9.11 1.82 7.17
CA ILE A 110 9.44 0.74 6.23
C ILE A 110 10.96 0.82 6.01
N ARG A 111 11.69 -0.12 6.59
CA ARG A 111 13.16 -0.11 6.68
C ARG A 111 13.77 -1.09 5.71
N GLY A 112 14.92 -0.71 5.13
CA GLY A 112 15.71 -1.57 4.27
C GLY A 112 17.17 -1.18 4.22
N SER A 113 17.96 -1.94 3.49
CA SER A 113 19.39 -1.68 3.33
C SER A 113 19.65 -0.68 2.22
N LEU A 114 20.58 0.24 2.48
CA LEU A 114 21.26 1.05 1.48
C LEU A 114 22.73 0.64 1.49
N SER A 115 23.27 0.19 0.37
CA SER A 115 24.63 -0.31 0.25
C SER A 115 25.44 0.51 -0.74
N ASP A 116 26.64 0.89 -0.33
CA ASP A 116 27.68 1.42 -1.20
C ASP A 116 28.84 0.42 -1.31
N PRO A 117 28.92 -0.32 -2.43
CA PRO A 117 30.00 -1.27 -2.66
C PRO A 117 31.36 -0.64 -2.93
N ASP A 118 31.42 0.62 -3.34
CA ASP A 118 32.67 1.33 -3.63
C ASP A 118 33.47 1.56 -2.35
N PHE A 119 32.78 1.97 -1.26
CA PHE A 119 33.38 2.14 0.07
C PHE A 119 33.19 0.93 1.00
N PHE A 120 32.59 -0.17 0.52
CA PHE A 120 32.25 -1.32 1.35
C PHE A 120 31.44 -0.93 2.61
N THR A 121 30.46 -0.06 2.42
CA THR A 121 29.62 0.42 3.51
C THR A 121 28.16 0.05 3.30
N GLU A 122 27.45 -0.03 4.42
CA GLU A 122 26.00 -0.31 4.45
C GLU A 122 25.31 0.56 5.50
N GLY A 123 24.10 0.97 5.21
CA GLY A 123 23.24 1.70 6.11
C GLY A 123 21.78 1.26 6.00
N ARG A 124 20.92 1.83 6.82
CA ARG A 124 19.49 1.55 6.81
C ARG A 124 18.70 2.74 6.32
N GLU A 125 18.13 2.60 5.13
CA GLU A 125 17.18 3.56 4.57
C GLU A 125 15.79 3.33 5.19
N LYS A 126 15.08 4.43 5.45
CA LYS A 126 13.73 4.39 6.03
C LYS A 126 12.78 5.29 5.25
N LEU A 127 11.71 4.71 4.76
CA LEU A 127 10.53 5.46 4.36
C LEU A 127 9.71 5.77 5.63
N ARG A 128 9.58 7.07 5.95
CA ARG A 128 8.92 7.56 7.16
C ARG A 128 7.45 7.88 6.94
N THR A 129 7.22 8.66 5.88
CA THR A 129 5.89 9.18 5.55
C THR A 129 5.67 9.06 4.06
N SER A 130 4.50 8.67 3.68
CA SER A 130 4.01 8.85 2.32
C SER A 130 2.61 9.46 2.34
N TYR A 131 2.28 10.19 1.30
CA TYR A 131 0.96 10.77 1.13
C TYR A 131 0.51 10.61 -0.31
N ALA A 132 -0.79 10.58 -0.51
CA ALA A 132 -1.38 10.44 -1.82
C ALA A 132 -2.63 11.31 -1.95
N ALA A 133 -2.85 11.78 -3.17
CA ALA A 133 -4.11 12.38 -3.58
C ALA A 133 -4.48 11.87 -4.96
N GLY A 134 -5.72 11.43 -5.12
CA GLY A 134 -6.10 10.76 -6.35
C GLY A 134 -7.60 10.64 -6.55
N VAL A 135 -7.91 9.93 -7.62
CA VAL A 135 -9.27 9.60 -8.02
C VAL A 135 -9.48 8.09 -7.91
N ARG A 136 -10.72 7.70 -7.72
CA ARG A 136 -11.13 6.29 -7.78
C ARG A 136 -12.34 6.11 -8.67
N LEU A 137 -12.42 4.96 -9.32
CA LEU A 137 -13.58 4.51 -10.07
C LEU A 137 -13.90 3.09 -9.64
N GLY A 138 -15.11 2.86 -9.21
CA GLY A 138 -15.55 1.58 -8.70
C GLY A 138 -16.90 1.15 -9.25
N TYR A 139 -17.18 -0.12 -9.05
CA TYR A 139 -18.43 -0.76 -9.41
C TYR A 139 -18.95 -1.57 -8.23
N LEU A 140 -20.24 -1.43 -7.94
CA LEU A 140 -20.92 -2.21 -6.92
C LEU A 140 -21.16 -3.64 -7.43
N VAL A 141 -20.29 -4.55 -7.00
CA VAL A 141 -20.41 -5.99 -7.32
C VAL A 141 -21.51 -6.66 -6.52
N ALA A 142 -21.90 -6.05 -5.40
CA ALA A 142 -23.08 -6.37 -4.59
C ALA A 142 -23.55 -5.08 -3.91
N PRO A 143 -24.79 -5.01 -3.37
CA PRO A 143 -25.32 -3.77 -2.79
C PRO A 143 -24.46 -3.13 -1.70
N ASN A 144 -23.67 -3.93 -0.98
CA ASN A 144 -22.82 -3.50 0.11
C ASN A 144 -21.33 -3.65 -0.19
N VAL A 145 -20.95 -3.98 -1.44
CA VAL A 145 -19.57 -4.28 -1.83
C VAL A 145 -19.19 -3.47 -3.05
N LEU A 146 -18.25 -2.56 -2.85
CA LEU A 146 -17.62 -1.75 -3.90
C LEU A 146 -16.27 -2.33 -4.26
N SER A 147 -16.05 -2.71 -5.51
CA SER A 147 -14.73 -2.99 -6.05
C SER A 147 -14.28 -1.78 -6.87
N TYR A 148 -13.04 -1.32 -6.68
CA TYR A 148 -12.55 -0.11 -7.34
C TYR A 148 -11.08 -0.21 -7.75
N VAL A 149 -10.72 0.65 -8.69
CA VAL A 149 -9.35 1.01 -9.03
C VAL A 149 -9.12 2.47 -8.68
N ASN A 150 -7.90 2.83 -8.35
CA ASN A 150 -7.53 4.20 -8.03
C ASN A 150 -6.17 4.56 -8.62
N GLY A 151 -5.90 5.84 -8.71
CA GLY A 151 -4.62 6.35 -9.17
C GLY A 151 -4.53 7.85 -8.96
N GLY A 152 -3.30 8.35 -8.94
CA GLY A 152 -3.06 9.76 -8.69
C GLY A 152 -1.61 10.08 -8.36
N TYR A 153 -1.44 11.18 -7.66
CA TYR A 153 -0.17 11.69 -7.20
C TYR A 153 0.21 11.07 -5.86
N SER A 154 1.49 10.78 -5.69
CA SER A 154 2.07 10.32 -4.42
C SER A 154 3.35 11.06 -4.10
N GLY A 155 3.54 11.37 -2.81
CA GLY A 155 4.79 11.87 -2.28
C GLY A 155 5.32 10.97 -1.17
N SER A 156 6.63 11.01 -0.95
CA SER A 156 7.31 10.18 0.05
C SER A 156 8.46 10.92 0.70
N GLU A 157 8.67 10.67 1.99
CA GLU A 157 9.74 11.24 2.79
C GLU A 157 10.65 10.14 3.31
N TRP A 158 11.94 10.29 3.01
CA TRP A 158 12.99 9.32 3.33
C TRP A 158 13.99 9.90 4.33
N SER A 159 14.46 9.07 5.24
CA SER A 159 15.47 9.51 6.23
C SER A 159 16.86 9.60 5.58
N GLY A 160 17.72 10.43 6.15
CA GLY A 160 19.15 10.31 5.87
C GLY A 160 19.72 9.03 6.47
N VAL A 161 20.80 8.52 5.88
CA VAL A 161 21.44 7.26 6.25
C VAL A 161 22.89 7.49 6.66
N GLY A 162 23.28 6.88 7.79
CA GLY A 162 24.69 6.70 8.13
C GLY A 162 25.19 5.40 7.51
N LEU A 163 26.23 5.49 6.70
CA LEU A 163 26.89 4.36 6.04
C LEU A 163 28.06 3.89 6.89
N SER A 164 27.95 2.69 7.44
CA SER A 164 28.95 2.04 8.29
C SER A 164 29.77 1.03 7.51
N THR A 165 31.03 0.86 7.86
CA THR A 165 31.88 -0.17 7.27
C THR A 165 31.33 -1.57 7.57
N LEU A 166 31.46 -2.47 6.59
CA LEU A 166 31.14 -3.88 6.74
C LEU A 166 32.23 -4.57 7.58
N ALA A 167 32.08 -4.56 8.90
CA ALA A 167 32.96 -5.26 9.83
C ALA A 167 32.13 -6.17 10.76
N PRO A 168 32.71 -7.30 11.23
CA PRO A 168 32.04 -8.13 12.24
C PRO A 168 31.66 -7.31 13.47
N GLY A 169 30.39 -7.30 13.83
CA GLY A 169 29.87 -6.50 14.96
C GLY A 169 29.51 -5.06 14.61
N GLY A 170 29.62 -4.65 13.36
CA GLY A 170 29.39 -3.28 12.86
C GLY A 170 30.64 -2.41 12.99
N GLY A 171 30.90 -1.64 11.93
CA GLY A 171 32.01 -0.68 11.90
C GLY A 171 31.55 0.75 12.19
N PRO A 172 32.49 1.70 12.29
CA PRO A 172 32.16 3.11 12.43
C PRO A 172 31.40 3.61 11.21
N VAL A 173 30.55 4.61 11.42
CA VAL A 173 29.93 5.37 10.33
C VAL A 173 31.02 6.19 9.65
N LEU A 174 31.24 5.98 8.36
CA LEU A 174 32.25 6.70 7.57
C LEU A 174 31.62 7.85 6.77
N ALA A 175 30.45 7.61 6.21
CA ALA A 175 29.76 8.57 5.37
C ALA A 175 28.28 8.66 5.72
N THR A 176 27.64 9.69 5.24
CA THR A 176 26.20 9.93 5.41
C THR A 176 25.59 10.38 4.10
N THR A 177 24.34 9.96 3.86
CA THR A 177 23.48 10.53 2.83
C THR A 177 22.42 11.43 3.46
N PRO A 178 21.98 12.50 2.79
CA PRO A 178 20.94 13.39 3.30
C PRO A 178 19.57 12.70 3.28
N SER A 179 18.66 13.20 4.12
CA SER A 179 17.23 12.94 3.97
C SER A 179 16.69 13.59 2.70
N PHE A 180 15.68 12.99 2.09
CA PHE A 180 15.12 13.50 0.84
C PHE A 180 13.64 13.21 0.71
N ASN A 181 12.99 13.97 -0.17
CA ASN A 181 11.59 13.78 -0.55
C ASN A 181 11.50 13.39 -2.02
N ARG A 182 10.58 12.53 -2.36
CA ARG A 182 10.28 12.13 -3.73
C ARG A 182 8.81 12.24 -4.04
N ASN A 183 8.55 12.75 -5.24
CA ASN A 183 7.23 12.84 -5.82
C ASN A 183 7.09 11.80 -6.94
N GLY A 184 5.87 11.36 -7.17
CA GLY A 184 5.59 10.36 -8.17
C GLY A 184 4.10 10.16 -8.37
N TRP A 185 3.75 9.02 -8.90
CA TRP A 185 2.38 8.62 -9.14
C TRP A 185 2.13 7.24 -8.55
N PHE A 186 0.87 6.93 -8.31
CA PHE A 186 0.47 5.61 -7.85
C PHE A 186 -0.70 5.07 -8.68
N ILE A 187 -0.81 3.75 -8.65
CA ILE A 187 -1.97 3.00 -9.10
C ILE A 187 -2.28 1.93 -8.07
N GLY A 188 -3.55 1.66 -7.88
CA GLY A 188 -4.01 0.66 -6.93
C GLY A 188 -5.42 0.21 -7.20
N GLY A 189 -5.91 -0.61 -6.28
CA GLY A 189 -7.29 -1.06 -6.29
C GLY A 189 -7.64 -1.76 -5.00
N GLY A 190 -8.91 -1.90 -4.77
CA GLY A 190 -9.39 -2.49 -3.52
C GLY A 190 -10.85 -2.85 -3.54
N VAL A 191 -11.25 -3.31 -2.38
CA VAL A 191 -12.65 -3.65 -2.09
C VAL A 191 -13.05 -2.95 -0.80
N GLU A 192 -14.22 -2.36 -0.82
CA GLU A 192 -14.88 -1.75 0.33
C GLU A 192 -16.18 -2.47 0.63
N ASN A 193 -16.38 -2.83 1.90
CA ASN A 193 -17.60 -3.48 2.36
C ASN A 193 -18.25 -2.60 3.42
N ASN A 194 -19.49 -2.24 3.23
CA ASN A 194 -20.27 -1.67 4.31
C ASN A 194 -20.42 -2.71 5.44
N LEU A 195 -20.20 -2.27 6.69
CA LEU A 195 -20.27 -3.16 7.84
C LEU A 195 -21.72 -3.58 8.13
N ASN A 196 -22.17 -4.53 7.33
CA ASN A 196 -23.41 -5.28 7.55
C ASN A 196 -23.10 -6.76 7.31
N ILE A 197 -22.14 -7.31 8.08
CA ILE A 197 -21.60 -8.67 7.93
C ILE A 197 -21.67 -9.37 9.28
N PHE A 198 -21.98 -10.65 9.28
CA PHE A 198 -22.02 -11.52 10.47
C PHE A 198 -22.99 -11.05 11.59
N GLY A 199 -24.11 -10.42 11.23
CA GLY A 199 -25.07 -9.93 12.22
C GLY A 199 -24.69 -8.62 12.90
N ILE A 200 -23.55 -8.02 12.53
CA ILE A 200 -23.15 -6.66 12.93
C ILE A 200 -23.70 -5.71 11.89
N SER A 201 -24.71 -4.92 12.25
CA SER A 201 -25.20 -3.82 11.42
C SER A 201 -24.68 -2.51 12.02
N ALA A 202 -23.71 -1.88 11.35
CA ALA A 202 -23.18 -0.58 11.72
C ALA A 202 -23.36 0.38 10.53
N PRO A 203 -24.54 1.04 10.42
CA PRO A 203 -24.80 1.98 9.33
C PRO A 203 -23.75 3.10 9.31
N GLY A 204 -23.23 3.40 8.12
CA GLY A 204 -22.20 4.43 7.93
C GLY A 204 -20.76 3.97 8.18
N TRP A 205 -20.56 2.75 8.64
CA TRP A 205 -19.22 2.16 8.77
C TRP A 205 -18.90 1.25 7.58
N PHE A 206 -17.64 1.23 7.19
CA PHE A 206 -17.14 0.36 6.13
C PHE A 206 -15.78 -0.23 6.50
N MET A 207 -15.47 -1.35 5.88
CA MET A 207 -14.15 -1.97 5.91
C MET A 207 -13.54 -1.89 4.53
N LYS A 208 -12.30 -1.46 4.45
CA LYS A 208 -11.55 -1.25 3.20
C LYS A 208 -10.31 -2.14 3.18
N THR A 209 -10.10 -2.84 2.07
CA THR A 209 -8.84 -3.51 1.75
C THR A 209 -8.33 -2.98 0.44
N GLU A 210 -7.10 -2.47 0.42
CA GLU A 210 -6.51 -1.84 -0.76
C GLU A 210 -5.08 -2.31 -0.94
N TYR A 211 -4.70 -2.54 -2.19
CA TYR A 211 -3.33 -2.69 -2.63
C TYR A 211 -2.95 -1.51 -3.52
N ARG A 212 -1.75 -0.96 -3.31
CA ARG A 212 -1.26 0.21 -4.03
C ARG A 212 0.21 0.04 -4.40
N SER A 213 0.58 0.48 -5.61
CA SER A 213 1.96 0.61 -6.04
C SER A 213 2.24 2.07 -6.40
N ALA A 214 3.26 2.66 -5.77
CA ALA A 214 3.70 4.02 -6.01
C ALA A 214 5.10 4.02 -6.62
N PHE A 215 5.31 4.85 -7.63
CA PHE A 215 6.52 4.94 -8.43
C PHE A 215 7.08 6.35 -8.36
N TYR A 216 8.36 6.47 -8.01
CA TYR A 216 9.03 7.74 -7.79
C TYR A 216 10.19 7.94 -8.76
N GLU A 217 10.55 9.19 -8.98
CA GLU A 217 11.66 9.54 -9.83
C GLU A 217 13.02 9.24 -9.17
N ARG A 218 14.04 8.98 -10.00
CA ARG A 218 15.42 8.78 -9.54
C ARG A 218 15.96 10.03 -8.85
N ILE A 219 16.73 9.83 -7.81
CA ILE A 219 17.52 10.87 -7.15
C ILE A 219 18.99 10.44 -7.07
N THR A 220 19.88 11.42 -7.04
CA THR A 220 21.30 11.27 -6.73
C THR A 220 21.55 11.86 -5.36
N LEU A 221 21.98 11.03 -4.42
CA LEU A 221 22.23 11.36 -3.02
C LEU A 221 23.73 11.52 -2.82
N PRO A 222 24.25 12.74 -2.67
CA PRO A 222 25.67 12.94 -2.41
C PRO A 222 26.07 12.34 -1.06
N GLU A 223 27.22 11.70 -1.03
CA GLU A 223 27.80 11.16 0.18
C GLU A 223 28.79 12.15 0.78
N SER A 224 28.71 12.30 2.10
CA SER A 224 29.60 13.19 2.86
C SER A 224 30.26 12.42 3.99
N PHE A 225 31.55 12.63 4.21
CA PHE A 225 32.26 12.09 5.39
C PHE A 225 31.64 12.62 6.69
N VAL A 226 31.68 11.82 7.74
CA VAL A 226 31.18 12.23 9.08
C VAL A 226 31.92 13.46 9.60
N GLY A 227 33.19 13.64 9.24
CA GLY A 227 34.01 14.80 9.57
C GLY A 227 33.80 16.03 8.68
N GLY A 228 32.91 15.95 7.71
CA GLY A 228 32.63 16.97 6.69
C GLY A 228 33.40 16.76 5.39
N GLY A 229 32.92 17.40 4.34
CA GLY A 229 33.42 17.24 2.97
C GLY A 229 32.77 16.11 2.21
N LEU A 230 32.73 16.25 0.88
CA LEU A 230 32.18 15.24 -0.02
C LEU A 230 33.16 14.07 -0.18
N THR A 231 32.61 12.85 -0.29
CA THR A 231 33.39 11.64 -0.58
C THR A 231 33.93 11.59 -2.01
N GLY A 232 33.32 12.34 -2.93
CA GLY A 232 33.56 12.23 -4.36
C GLY A 232 32.56 11.30 -5.07
N THR A 233 31.68 10.73 -4.31
CA THR A 233 30.64 9.77 -4.78
C THR A 233 29.22 10.19 -4.39
N ALA A 234 28.25 9.59 -5.04
CA ALA A 234 26.83 9.71 -4.72
C ALA A 234 26.11 8.39 -5.03
N VAL A 235 25.14 8.05 -4.21
CA VAL A 235 24.26 6.93 -4.46
C VAL A 235 23.06 7.38 -5.29
N THR A 236 22.79 6.73 -6.41
CA THR A 236 21.53 6.92 -7.13
C THR A 236 20.45 6.03 -6.52
N PHE A 237 19.24 6.53 -6.45
CA PHE A 237 18.12 5.82 -5.82
C PHE A 237 16.83 6.08 -6.58
N LYS A 238 16.21 5.02 -7.11
CA LYS A 238 14.93 5.08 -7.82
C LYS A 238 13.92 4.17 -7.13
N PRO A 239 13.18 4.67 -6.14
CA PRO A 239 12.29 3.86 -5.35
C PRO A 239 10.94 3.61 -6.01
N TRP A 240 10.35 2.49 -5.65
CA TRP A 240 8.95 2.15 -5.79
C TRP A 240 8.47 1.55 -4.47
N VAL A 241 7.20 1.75 -4.12
CA VAL A 241 6.61 1.34 -2.83
C VAL A 241 5.32 0.57 -3.10
N GLN A 242 5.15 -0.52 -2.37
CA GLN A 242 3.95 -1.38 -2.43
C GLN A 242 3.36 -1.56 -1.04
#